data_20bb5cfad1e26b185c22c8bd7d3a207c
#
_entry.id   20bb5cfad1e26b185c22c8bd7d3a207c
#
_cell.length_a   1.000
_cell.length_b   1.000
_cell.length_c   1.000
_cell.angle_alpha   90.00
_cell.angle_beta   90.00
_cell.angle_gamma   90.00
#
_symmetry.space_group_name_H-M   'P 1'
#
loop_
_entity.id
_entity.type
_entity.pdbx_description
1 polymer ?
#
loop_
_entity_poly.entity_id
_entity_poly.type
_entity_poly.pdbx_seq_one_letter_code
_entity_poly.pdbx_strand_id
1 'polypeptide(L)'
;MTDMSEQENIARSWDRPEGASFADWMESRVARLSTRKYDWNALKFQADYDPKFRRAQMRYIGTGGTGVSHDTNVIPSEHFTFSTMIIPAGHEGPPHLHIDVEEVFFVLRGKLKLVLEKDGERFETILTDRDVVSVPPGVYREEINIGDEDALMCVMLGAKKPITPTYPPEHPLASIKR
;
A
#
# COMPACT_ATOMS: atom_id res chain seq x y z
N MET A 1 24.93 23.05 30.40
CA MET A 1 23.81 22.20 30.82
C MET A 1 22.66 22.53 29.93
N THR A 2 22.48 21.76 28.87
CA THR A 2 21.36 21.91 27.96
C THR A 2 20.18 21.24 28.63
N ASP A 3 19.10 22.00 28.85
CA ASP A 3 17.88 21.58 29.47
C ASP A 3 17.19 20.51 28.58
N MET A 4 17.11 19.29 29.09
CA MET A 4 16.45 18.13 28.43
C MET A 4 14.97 18.02 28.82
N SER A 5 14.28 19.11 29.14
CA SER A 5 12.95 19.08 29.76
C SER A 5 11.79 19.46 28.86
N GLU A 6 11.95 19.64 27.55
CA GLU A 6 10.83 19.86 26.63
C GLU A 6 10.89 18.87 25.43
N GLN A 7 10.83 17.57 25.72
CA GLN A 7 10.27 16.67 24.74
C GLN A 7 8.75 16.91 24.78
N GLU A 8 8.25 17.71 23.84
CA GLU A 8 6.81 17.78 23.55
C GLU A 8 6.25 16.35 23.52
N ASN A 9 5.32 16.08 24.40
CA ASN A 9 4.65 14.78 24.49
C ASN A 9 3.69 14.65 23.29
N ILE A 10 4.27 14.47 22.09
CA ILE A 10 3.49 14.32 20.86
C ILE A 10 2.73 13.00 20.93
N ALA A 11 1.40 13.09 21.00
CA ALA A 11 0.53 11.93 21.02
C ALA A 11 0.78 11.03 19.80
N ARG A 12 0.97 9.74 20.05
CA ARG A 12 1.18 8.73 19.02
C ARG A 12 -0.12 8.02 18.69
N SER A 13 -0.23 7.51 17.48
CA SER A 13 -1.44 6.78 17.04
C SER A 13 -1.69 5.49 17.82
N TRP A 14 -0.70 4.99 18.53
CA TRP A 14 -0.78 3.81 19.39
C TRP A 14 -0.99 4.12 20.86
N ASP A 15 -1.03 5.36 21.28
CA ASP A 15 -1.26 5.72 22.67
C ASP A 15 -2.67 5.27 23.12
N ARG A 16 -2.76 4.85 24.37
CA ARG A 16 -4.03 4.45 24.95
C ARG A 16 -4.90 5.69 25.13
N PRO A 17 -6.12 5.72 24.54
CA PRO A 17 -7.04 6.83 24.75
C PRO A 17 -7.39 7.01 26.23
N GLU A 18 -7.52 8.27 26.68
CA GLU A 18 -7.93 8.57 28.03
C GLU A 18 -9.28 7.91 28.36
N GLY A 19 -9.35 7.26 29.52
CA GLY A 19 -10.56 6.57 29.99
C GLY A 19 -10.84 5.22 29.32
N ALA A 20 -10.11 4.83 28.28
CA ALA A 20 -10.30 3.52 27.66
C ALA A 20 -9.79 2.38 28.58
N SER A 21 -10.51 1.25 28.63
CA SER A 21 -9.97 0.04 29.26
C SER A 21 -8.82 -0.53 28.44
N PHE A 22 -7.99 -1.37 29.05
CA PHE A 22 -6.93 -2.07 28.31
C PHE A 22 -7.52 -2.96 27.20
N ALA A 23 -8.61 -3.64 27.49
CA ALA A 23 -9.27 -4.53 26.53
C ALA A 23 -9.81 -3.76 25.32
N ASP A 24 -10.49 -2.62 25.53
CA ASP A 24 -11.01 -1.80 24.45
C ASP A 24 -9.88 -1.21 23.61
N TRP A 25 -8.81 -0.75 24.28
CA TRP A 25 -7.64 -0.25 23.57
C TRP A 25 -7.00 -1.36 22.69
N MET A 26 -6.80 -2.57 23.21
CA MET A 26 -6.25 -3.68 22.44
C MET A 26 -7.20 -4.13 21.33
N GLU A 27 -8.50 -4.19 21.58
CA GLU A 27 -9.49 -4.53 20.54
C GLU A 27 -9.49 -3.49 19.38
N SER A 28 -9.28 -2.22 19.68
CA SER A 28 -9.14 -1.17 18.65
C SER A 28 -7.90 -1.36 17.76
N ARG A 29 -6.95 -2.20 18.19
CA ARG A 29 -5.73 -2.56 17.44
C ARG A 29 -5.85 -3.87 16.67
N VAL A 30 -7.04 -4.46 16.61
CA VAL A 30 -7.32 -5.70 15.89
C VAL A 30 -8.17 -5.42 14.66
N ALA A 31 -7.66 -5.79 13.50
CA ALA A 31 -8.39 -5.70 12.24
C ALA A 31 -8.84 -7.11 11.80
N ARG A 32 -10.14 -7.30 11.56
CA ARG A 32 -10.71 -8.58 11.15
C ARG A 32 -11.21 -8.57 9.72
N LEU A 33 -10.92 -9.61 8.97
CA LEU A 33 -11.42 -9.79 7.61
C LEU A 33 -12.95 -9.73 7.54
N SER A 34 -13.64 -10.30 8.54
CA SER A 34 -15.10 -10.37 8.61
C SER A 34 -15.80 -9.01 8.63
N THR A 35 -15.09 -7.95 9.02
CA THR A 35 -15.64 -6.58 9.10
C THR A 35 -15.17 -5.69 7.96
N ARG A 36 -14.44 -6.23 6.97
CA ARG A 36 -13.84 -5.48 5.87
C ARG A 36 -14.33 -5.95 4.52
N LYS A 37 -14.25 -5.05 3.55
CA LYS A 37 -14.58 -5.35 2.15
C LYS A 37 -13.47 -4.82 1.25
N TYR A 38 -13.27 -5.49 0.11
CA TYR A 38 -12.40 -4.98 -0.93
C TYR A 38 -12.96 -3.72 -1.56
N ASP A 39 -12.13 -2.69 -1.62
CA ASP A 39 -12.43 -1.44 -2.27
C ASP A 39 -11.94 -1.48 -3.73
N TRP A 40 -12.87 -1.72 -4.63
CA TRP A 40 -12.64 -1.73 -6.08
C TRP A 40 -12.56 -0.33 -6.68
N ASN A 41 -12.89 0.72 -5.90
CA ASN A 41 -12.89 2.10 -6.34
C ASN A 41 -11.60 2.84 -5.98
N ALA A 42 -10.76 2.29 -5.10
CA ALA A 42 -9.52 2.94 -4.67
C ALA A 42 -8.60 3.32 -5.84
N LEU A 43 -8.57 2.50 -6.88
CA LEU A 43 -7.76 2.67 -8.09
C LEU A 43 -8.61 2.76 -9.36
N LYS A 44 -9.89 3.14 -9.21
CA LYS A 44 -10.84 3.20 -10.33
C LYS A 44 -10.35 4.09 -11.47
N PHE A 45 -9.71 5.21 -11.18
CA PHE A 45 -9.17 6.11 -12.21
C PHE A 45 -8.14 5.44 -13.13
N GLN A 46 -7.40 4.45 -12.63
CA GLN A 46 -6.49 3.64 -13.44
C GLN A 46 -7.27 2.69 -14.34
N ALA A 47 -8.28 2.02 -13.79
CA ALA A 47 -9.14 1.09 -14.52
C ALA A 47 -10.04 1.81 -15.56
N ASP A 48 -10.40 3.06 -15.32
CA ASP A 48 -11.14 3.88 -16.29
C ASP A 48 -10.25 4.25 -17.49
N TYR A 49 -8.94 4.37 -17.29
CA TYR A 49 -7.98 4.57 -18.37
C TYR A 49 -7.73 3.27 -19.17
N ASP A 50 -7.42 2.17 -18.47
CA ASP A 50 -7.24 0.85 -19.06
C ASP A 50 -7.82 -0.22 -18.10
N PRO A 51 -8.83 -1.00 -18.55
CA PRO A 51 -9.46 -2.03 -17.71
C PRO A 51 -8.50 -3.05 -17.10
N LYS A 52 -7.34 -3.29 -17.73
CA LYS A 52 -6.31 -4.20 -17.18
C LYS A 52 -5.74 -3.74 -15.84
N PHE A 53 -5.86 -2.45 -15.51
CA PHE A 53 -5.42 -1.89 -14.22
C PHE A 53 -6.45 -2.03 -13.09
N ARG A 54 -7.55 -2.75 -13.33
CA ARG A 54 -8.57 -2.99 -12.31
C ARG A 54 -8.04 -3.90 -11.22
N ARG A 55 -7.94 -3.36 -10.01
CA ARG A 55 -7.48 -4.04 -8.80
C ARG A 55 -8.32 -3.60 -7.61
N ALA A 56 -8.30 -4.38 -6.52
CA ALA A 56 -8.98 -4.00 -5.30
C ALA A 56 -8.04 -3.95 -4.11
N GLN A 57 -8.23 -2.98 -3.24
CA GLN A 57 -7.48 -2.81 -2.00
C GLN A 57 -8.37 -3.10 -0.80
N MET A 58 -7.82 -3.77 0.20
CA MET A 58 -8.40 -3.87 1.54
C MET A 58 -7.40 -3.32 2.55
N ARG A 59 -7.77 -2.22 3.23
CA ARG A 59 -6.91 -1.52 4.18
C ARG A 59 -7.07 -2.11 5.57
N TYR A 60 -5.98 -2.25 6.30
CA TYR A 60 -5.94 -2.76 7.68
C TYR A 60 -5.31 -1.74 8.62
N ILE A 61 -4.13 -1.21 8.29
CA ILE A 61 -3.41 -0.23 9.12
C ILE A 61 -3.12 0.98 8.24
N GLY A 62 -3.64 2.13 8.62
CA GLY A 62 -3.58 3.35 7.79
C GLY A 62 -4.31 3.20 6.46
N THR A 63 -4.27 4.25 5.65
CA THR A 63 -5.02 4.33 4.39
C THR A 63 -4.20 3.97 3.15
N GLY A 64 -2.89 3.71 3.31
CA GLY A 64 -2.00 3.36 2.20
C GLY A 64 -1.66 4.55 1.29
N GLY A 65 -1.10 4.25 0.11
CA GLY A 65 -0.64 5.24 -0.86
C GLY A 65 -1.62 5.54 -2.00
N THR A 66 -2.85 5.03 -1.95
CA THR A 66 -3.83 5.17 -3.06
C THR A 66 -4.56 6.52 -3.09
N GLY A 67 -4.33 7.39 -2.09
CA GLY A 67 -5.02 8.69 -1.96
C GLY A 67 -6.38 8.62 -1.27
N VAL A 68 -6.85 7.44 -0.89
CA VAL A 68 -8.09 7.28 -0.10
C VAL A 68 -7.82 7.65 1.34
N SER A 69 -8.41 8.73 1.83
CA SER A 69 -8.21 9.24 3.20
C SER A 69 -9.44 9.12 4.12
N HIS A 70 -10.59 8.75 3.56
CA HIS A 70 -11.88 8.74 4.26
C HIS A 70 -12.25 7.38 4.88
N ASP A 71 -11.43 6.35 4.69
CA ASP A 71 -11.69 5.03 5.28
C ASP A 71 -11.38 5.08 6.78
N THR A 72 -12.42 4.99 7.59
CA THR A 72 -12.33 4.99 9.06
C THR A 72 -12.23 3.59 9.65
N ASN A 73 -12.41 2.54 8.85
CA ASN A 73 -12.30 1.16 9.27
C ASN A 73 -10.86 0.65 9.16
N VAL A 74 -9.92 1.41 9.73
CA VAL A 74 -8.50 1.07 9.75
C VAL A 74 -7.93 1.29 11.16
N ILE A 75 -6.92 0.52 11.51
CA ILE A 75 -6.09 0.79 12.68
C ILE A 75 -5.24 2.01 12.36
N PRO A 76 -5.18 3.04 13.23
CA PRO A 76 -4.31 4.19 13.01
C PRO A 76 -2.84 3.77 12.87
N SER A 77 -2.18 4.22 11.80
CA SER A 77 -0.78 3.95 11.55
C SER A 77 0.13 4.92 12.31
N GLU A 78 1.37 4.51 12.57
CA GLU A 78 2.41 5.39 13.09
C GLU A 78 3.65 5.39 12.20
N HIS A 79 4.16 4.22 11.81
CA HIS A 79 5.41 4.09 11.05
C HIS A 79 5.23 3.44 9.68
N PHE A 80 4.14 2.75 9.46
CA PHE A 80 3.86 2.06 8.20
C PHE A 80 2.36 1.94 7.96
N THR A 81 1.97 1.70 6.74
CA THR A 81 0.61 1.27 6.39
C THR A 81 0.62 -0.19 5.95
N PHE A 82 -0.49 -0.88 6.13
CA PHE A 82 -0.65 -2.28 5.74
C PHE A 82 -2.01 -2.49 5.09
N SER A 83 -1.99 -3.08 3.89
CA SER A 83 -3.17 -3.45 3.14
C SER A 83 -2.96 -4.78 2.41
N THR A 84 -4.04 -5.37 1.90
CA THR A 84 -3.95 -6.42 0.89
C THR A 84 -4.52 -5.94 -0.43
N MET A 85 -3.99 -6.48 -1.52
CA MET A 85 -4.41 -6.15 -2.89
C MET A 85 -4.78 -7.42 -3.64
N ILE A 86 -5.95 -7.40 -4.30
CA ILE A 86 -6.31 -8.41 -5.30
C ILE A 86 -5.97 -7.86 -6.68
N ILE A 87 -5.23 -8.66 -7.45
CA ILE A 87 -4.95 -8.42 -8.86
C ILE A 87 -5.60 -9.57 -9.63
N PRO A 88 -6.71 -9.34 -10.35
CA PRO A 88 -7.35 -10.39 -11.14
C PRO A 88 -6.41 -11.03 -12.18
N ALA A 89 -6.71 -12.23 -12.61
CA ALA A 89 -5.94 -12.91 -13.66
C ALA A 89 -5.83 -12.04 -14.92
N GLY A 90 -4.62 -11.88 -15.44
CA GLY A 90 -4.33 -11.05 -16.61
C GLY A 90 -4.38 -9.53 -16.36
N HIS A 91 -4.56 -9.09 -15.11
CA HIS A 91 -4.52 -7.68 -14.73
C HIS A 91 -3.16 -7.31 -14.15
N GLU A 92 -2.91 -6.01 -14.06
CA GLU A 92 -1.62 -5.47 -13.61
C GLU A 92 -1.77 -4.14 -12.89
N GLY A 93 -0.74 -3.76 -12.11
CA GLY A 93 -0.54 -2.39 -11.68
C GLY A 93 0.23 -1.60 -12.73
N PRO A 94 -0.15 -0.35 -13.05
CA PRO A 94 0.65 0.47 -13.95
C PRO A 94 2.00 0.79 -13.31
N PRO A 95 3.05 1.04 -14.12
CA PRO A 95 4.35 1.47 -13.60
C PRO A 95 4.20 2.74 -12.76
N HIS A 96 4.68 2.69 -11.52
CA HIS A 96 4.61 3.81 -10.59
C HIS A 96 5.79 3.80 -9.62
N LEU A 97 6.08 4.92 -8.99
CA LEU A 97 7.09 5.00 -7.93
C LEU A 97 6.58 5.79 -6.72
N HIS A 98 7.08 5.44 -5.56
CA HIS A 98 7.02 6.24 -4.34
C HIS A 98 8.38 6.93 -4.14
N ILE A 99 8.36 8.26 -3.91
CA ILE A 99 9.58 9.04 -3.73
C ILE A 99 10.04 9.04 -2.28
N ASP A 100 9.13 8.83 -1.35
CA ASP A 100 9.29 9.06 0.08
C ASP A 100 9.40 7.78 0.92
N VAL A 101 9.01 6.63 0.38
CA VAL A 101 8.89 5.40 1.17
C VAL A 101 9.40 4.17 0.44
N GLU A 102 9.90 3.23 1.22
CA GLU A 102 10.05 1.84 0.83
C GLU A 102 8.67 1.16 0.77
N GLU A 103 8.46 0.35 -0.26
CA GLU A 103 7.24 -0.45 -0.42
C GLU A 103 7.58 -1.94 -0.45
N VAL A 104 6.85 -2.71 0.33
CA VAL A 104 7.02 -4.17 0.41
C VAL A 104 5.80 -4.86 -0.15
N PHE A 105 6.03 -5.80 -1.07
CA PHE A 105 5.03 -6.75 -1.52
C PHE A 105 5.36 -8.14 -0.99
N PHE A 106 4.38 -8.76 -0.33
CA PHE A 106 4.46 -10.15 0.11
C PHE A 106 3.31 -10.91 -0.52
N VAL A 107 3.62 -11.86 -1.38
CA VAL A 107 2.60 -12.64 -2.10
C VAL A 107 1.99 -13.66 -1.15
N LEU A 108 0.68 -13.59 -0.96
CA LEU A 108 -0.08 -14.58 -0.20
C LEU A 108 -0.52 -15.75 -1.08
N ARG A 109 -0.88 -15.46 -2.32
CA ARG A 109 -1.34 -16.44 -3.30
C ARG A 109 -1.19 -15.90 -4.71
N GLY A 110 -0.76 -16.74 -5.63
CA GLY A 110 -0.75 -16.45 -7.05
C GLY A 110 0.65 -16.32 -7.63
N LYS A 111 0.73 -15.81 -8.85
CA LYS A 111 1.97 -15.70 -9.60
C LYS A 111 2.07 -14.32 -10.23
N LEU A 112 2.96 -13.50 -9.68
CA LEU A 112 3.17 -12.13 -10.11
C LEU A 112 4.51 -12.00 -10.82
N LYS A 113 4.51 -11.40 -12.00
CA LYS A 113 5.73 -10.85 -12.61
C LYS A 113 5.91 -9.44 -12.05
N LEU A 114 7.05 -9.19 -11.45
CA LEU A 114 7.46 -7.87 -11.00
C LEU A 114 8.45 -7.28 -11.98
N VAL A 115 8.22 -6.03 -12.36
CA VAL A 115 9.13 -5.25 -13.20
C VAL A 115 9.61 -4.04 -12.39
N LEU A 116 10.91 -3.85 -12.29
CA LEU A 116 11.55 -2.73 -11.59
C LEU A 116 12.42 -1.95 -12.57
N GLU A 117 12.30 -0.62 -12.54
CA GLU A 117 13.09 0.25 -13.42
C GLU A 117 13.63 1.45 -12.68
N LYS A 118 14.89 1.78 -12.92
CA LYS A 118 15.54 2.99 -12.41
C LYS A 118 16.71 3.36 -13.30
N ASP A 119 16.84 4.66 -13.62
CA ASP A 119 17.99 5.23 -14.35
C ASP A 119 18.31 4.51 -15.67
N GLY A 120 17.28 4.03 -16.37
CA GLY A 120 17.41 3.29 -17.63
C GLY A 120 17.75 1.79 -17.47
N GLU A 121 17.93 1.34 -16.26
CA GLU A 121 18.12 -0.09 -15.96
C GLU A 121 16.77 -0.77 -15.66
N ARG A 122 16.62 -2.03 -16.06
CA ARG A 122 15.41 -2.83 -15.91
C ARG A 122 15.73 -4.19 -15.31
N PHE A 123 14.94 -4.59 -14.32
CA PHE A 123 14.99 -5.90 -13.69
C PHE A 123 13.60 -6.53 -13.68
N GLU A 124 13.51 -7.82 -14.01
CA GLU A 124 12.26 -8.58 -13.96
C GLU A 124 12.45 -9.84 -13.11
N THR A 125 11.46 -10.18 -12.33
CA THR A 125 11.41 -11.43 -11.57
C THR A 125 9.98 -11.92 -11.43
N ILE A 126 9.83 -13.19 -11.06
CA ILE A 126 8.54 -13.81 -10.77
C ILE A 126 8.48 -14.07 -9.27
N LEU A 127 7.40 -13.62 -8.65
CA LEU A 127 7.07 -13.88 -7.26
C LEU A 127 5.91 -14.87 -7.19
N THR A 128 6.01 -15.82 -6.30
CA THR A 128 4.98 -16.82 -5.98
C THR A 128 4.65 -16.79 -4.49
N ASP A 129 3.82 -17.73 -4.04
CA ASP A 129 3.35 -17.78 -2.64
C ASP A 129 4.50 -17.69 -1.64
N ARG A 130 4.39 -16.70 -0.75
CA ARG A 130 5.35 -16.35 0.32
C ARG A 130 6.67 -15.74 -0.14
N ASP A 131 6.80 -15.39 -1.41
CA ASP A 131 7.89 -14.52 -1.85
C ASP A 131 7.66 -13.08 -1.42
N VAL A 132 8.74 -12.37 -1.14
CA VAL A 132 8.73 -10.97 -0.72
C VAL A 132 9.70 -10.16 -1.58
N VAL A 133 9.31 -8.93 -1.88
CA VAL A 133 10.20 -7.92 -2.43
C VAL A 133 10.08 -6.64 -1.62
N SER A 134 11.20 -6.00 -1.38
CA SER A 134 11.29 -4.64 -0.85
C SER A 134 11.78 -3.72 -1.95
N VAL A 135 10.95 -2.74 -2.30
CA VAL A 135 11.25 -1.78 -3.37
C VAL A 135 11.64 -0.44 -2.75
N PRO A 136 12.89 0.01 -2.95
CA PRO A 136 13.35 1.29 -2.43
C PRO A 136 12.59 2.48 -3.01
N PRO A 137 12.58 3.65 -2.33
CA PRO A 137 12.09 4.89 -2.90
C PRO A 137 12.75 5.22 -4.24
N GLY A 138 11.99 5.81 -5.16
CA GLY A 138 12.51 6.27 -6.45
C GLY A 138 12.75 5.17 -7.49
N VAL A 139 12.35 3.93 -7.21
CA VAL A 139 12.33 2.83 -8.19
C VAL A 139 10.93 2.67 -8.74
N TYR A 140 10.74 2.72 -10.05
CA TYR A 140 9.48 2.34 -10.68
C TYR A 140 9.21 0.86 -10.51
N ARG A 141 7.97 0.51 -10.21
CA ARG A 141 7.49 -0.87 -10.06
C ARG A 141 6.20 -1.09 -10.79
N GLU A 142 6.06 -2.27 -11.30
CA GLU A 142 4.88 -2.77 -11.98
C GLU A 142 4.68 -4.23 -11.58
N GLU A 143 3.48 -4.58 -11.13
CA GLU A 143 3.11 -5.92 -10.73
C GLU A 143 2.06 -6.47 -11.69
N ILE A 144 2.36 -7.59 -12.34
CA ILE A 144 1.53 -8.20 -13.39
C ILE A 144 1.12 -9.59 -12.92
N ASN A 145 -0.18 -9.85 -12.84
CA ASN A 145 -0.66 -11.20 -12.58
C ASN A 145 -0.56 -12.05 -13.85
N ILE A 146 0.41 -12.96 -13.86
CA ILE A 146 0.67 -13.90 -14.95
C ILE A 146 0.13 -15.31 -14.66
N GLY A 147 -0.63 -15.47 -13.57
CA GLY A 147 -1.37 -16.67 -13.23
C GLY A 147 -2.74 -16.70 -13.90
N ASP A 148 -3.45 -17.79 -13.69
CA ASP A 148 -4.81 -18.04 -14.21
C ASP A 148 -5.90 -17.80 -13.16
N GLU A 149 -5.52 -17.43 -11.93
CA GLU A 149 -6.39 -17.06 -10.83
C GLU A 149 -6.07 -15.66 -10.30
N ASP A 150 -6.96 -15.11 -9.47
CA ASP A 150 -6.72 -13.85 -8.77
C ASP A 150 -5.50 -13.97 -7.85
N ALA A 151 -4.52 -13.10 -8.02
CA ALA A 151 -3.41 -12.98 -7.09
C ALA A 151 -3.82 -12.13 -5.88
N LEU A 152 -3.30 -12.51 -4.71
CA LEU A 152 -3.47 -11.79 -3.45
C LEU A 152 -2.10 -11.49 -2.86
N MET A 153 -1.83 -10.23 -2.57
CA MET A 153 -0.57 -9.82 -1.92
C MET A 153 -0.83 -8.84 -0.77
N CYS A 154 0.08 -8.85 0.22
CA CYS A 154 0.20 -7.77 1.19
C CYS A 154 0.99 -6.62 0.58
N VAL A 155 0.61 -5.40 0.94
CA VAL A 155 1.30 -4.16 0.57
C VAL A 155 1.59 -3.38 1.85
N MET A 156 2.86 -3.08 2.09
CA MET A 156 3.30 -2.23 3.20
C MET A 156 4.04 -1.01 2.64
N LEU A 157 3.76 0.15 3.19
CA LEU A 157 4.46 1.40 2.89
C LEU A 157 5.04 1.97 4.17
N GLY A 158 6.31 2.32 4.14
CA GLY A 158 7.12 2.70 5.31
C GLY A 158 6.87 4.13 5.80
N ALA A 159 5.62 4.59 5.86
CA ALA A 159 5.27 5.88 6.45
C ALA A 159 3.84 5.87 7.01
N LYS A 160 3.58 6.76 7.95
CA LYS A 160 2.23 7.00 8.51
C LYS A 160 1.25 7.49 7.45
N LYS A 161 1.71 8.38 6.57
CA LYS A 161 0.96 8.95 5.44
C LYS A 161 1.86 8.99 4.21
N PRO A 162 1.95 7.89 3.46
CA PRO A 162 2.74 7.87 2.24
C PRO A 162 2.24 8.91 1.24
N ILE A 163 3.16 9.54 0.52
CA ILE A 163 2.81 10.39 -0.62
C ILE A 163 2.23 9.50 -1.73
N THR A 164 1.19 9.98 -2.40
CA THR A 164 0.62 9.25 -3.54
C THR A 164 1.69 9.02 -4.61
N PRO A 165 1.72 7.84 -5.23
CA PRO A 165 2.76 7.52 -6.19
C PRO A 165 2.67 8.39 -7.44
N THR A 166 3.80 8.53 -8.13
CA THR A 166 3.90 9.15 -9.44
C THR A 166 4.10 8.10 -10.52
N TYR A 167 3.76 8.45 -11.75
CA TYR A 167 3.91 7.61 -12.93
C TYR A 167 5.08 8.12 -13.79
N PRO A 168 5.65 7.29 -14.68
CA PRO A 168 6.61 7.78 -15.67
C PRO A 168 6.05 8.99 -16.42
N PRO A 169 6.85 10.04 -16.69
CA PRO A 169 6.35 11.28 -17.30
C PRO A 169 5.62 11.07 -18.64
N GLU A 170 6.03 10.09 -19.41
CA GLU A 170 5.44 9.70 -20.69
C GLU A 170 4.16 8.85 -20.56
N HIS A 171 3.89 8.31 -19.36
CA HIS A 171 2.71 7.48 -19.14
C HIS A 171 1.44 8.36 -19.03
N PRO A 172 0.34 8.03 -19.73
CA PRO A 172 -0.86 8.85 -19.71
C PRO A 172 -1.44 9.13 -18.33
N LEU A 173 -1.28 8.21 -17.38
CA LEU A 173 -1.71 8.41 -15.98
C LEU A 173 -0.95 9.54 -15.27
N ALA A 174 0.22 9.95 -15.75
CA ALA A 174 1.00 11.05 -15.16
C ALA A 174 0.27 12.41 -15.26
N SER A 175 -0.60 12.58 -16.24
CA SER A 175 -1.37 13.82 -16.46
C SER A 175 -2.72 13.85 -15.73
N ILE A 176 -3.15 12.73 -15.13
CA ILE A 176 -4.45 12.65 -14.44
C ILE A 176 -4.34 13.33 -13.08
N LYS A 177 -5.12 14.38 -12.87
CA LYS A 177 -5.28 15.02 -11.55
C LYS A 177 -6.15 14.14 -10.65
N ARG A 178 -5.70 13.93 -9.42
CA ARG A 178 -6.39 13.17 -8.36
C ARG A 178 -6.97 14.13 -7.33
#